data_9cf003cbc06068c0bf8138fed9549907
#
_entry.id   9cf003cbc06068c0bf8138fed9549907
#
_cell.length_a   1.000
_cell.length_b   1.000
_cell.length_c   1.000
_cell.angle_alpha   90.00
_cell.angle_beta   90.00
_cell.angle_gamma   90.00
#
_symmetry.space_group_name_H-M   'P 1'
#
loop_
_entity.id
_entity.type
_entity.pdbx_description
1 polymer ?
#
loop_
_entity_poly.entity_id
_entity_poly.type
_entity_poly.pdbx_seq_one_letter_code
_entity_poly.pdbx_strand_id
1 'polypeptide(L)'
;MTGDPKKPIVEASPTDGAAHDLTHRSLQLRIRQQEILSELGVHALQGATFDELLNQTARLTAEGLEAEYCKVMQYLPEEKRLLVRAGVGWGKDVVGKASVGVDLASPAGFALRTGKPVISNHLENEERFRTPELLVEYGIRRAMNVILQGDGSPFGVLEVDSRSEGEFNEHDIAFLQGAANILGMAIERQRYERNLKAAVDRHEVLLGEINHRVKNSLQVVASVLQLQSTAVENTEVRARLAEASSRIMAVGRAYERLAYDGQLEKIDIGVYLRSVVTDLRATMQKCKLSFEAPEGILLSATRAIPLALIINELVTNAAKYAYPGGGGPIWVKIVENEKRGVVVSVRDEGVGIPSEFDPAKSKKLGTRLIKALASQLQAELVKSPQEKGTRFELLIPLDPRG
;
A
#
# COMPACT_ATOMS: atom_id res chain seq x y z
N MET A 1 -35.03 77.37 -43.34
CA MET A 1 -35.41 76.22 -44.12
C MET A 1 -34.19 75.41 -44.47
N THR A 2 -33.82 74.46 -43.68
CA THR A 2 -32.82 73.43 -44.02
C THR A 2 -33.23 72.14 -43.34
N GLY A 3 -33.72 71.21 -44.17
CA GLY A 3 -34.21 69.89 -43.75
C GLY A 3 -33.06 68.97 -43.38
N ASP A 4 -33.21 68.30 -42.27
CA ASP A 4 -32.32 67.26 -41.77
C ASP A 4 -32.59 65.96 -42.53
N PRO A 5 -31.59 65.23 -43.11
CA PRO A 5 -31.83 63.99 -43.77
C PRO A 5 -31.96 62.85 -42.72
N LYS A 6 -33.12 62.22 -42.69
CA LYS A 6 -33.40 60.97 -41.94
C LYS A 6 -32.41 59.88 -42.38
N LYS A 7 -31.62 59.36 -41.40
CA LYS A 7 -30.89 58.13 -41.55
C LYS A 7 -31.84 56.95 -41.82
N PRO A 8 -31.53 56.04 -42.75
CA PRO A 8 -32.34 54.86 -42.95
C PRO A 8 -32.14 53.91 -41.76
N ILE A 9 -33.22 53.45 -41.16
CA ILE A 9 -33.27 52.34 -40.22
C ILE A 9 -32.99 51.08 -41.06
N VAL A 10 -31.80 50.48 -40.87
CA VAL A 10 -31.49 49.16 -41.44
C VAL A 10 -32.32 48.17 -40.64
N GLU A 11 -33.42 47.66 -41.18
CA GLU A 11 -34.12 46.50 -40.67
C GLU A 11 -33.17 45.30 -40.76
N ALA A 12 -32.80 44.74 -39.60
CA ALA A 12 -32.00 43.51 -39.52
C ALA A 12 -32.79 42.40 -40.24
N SER A 13 -32.17 41.76 -41.20
CA SER A 13 -32.73 40.62 -41.95
C SER A 13 -33.04 39.47 -41.01
N PRO A 14 -34.19 38.73 -41.15
CA PRO A 14 -34.53 37.56 -40.31
C PRO A 14 -33.48 36.47 -40.29
N THR A 15 -32.61 36.43 -41.29
CA THR A 15 -31.47 35.50 -41.41
C THR A 15 -30.33 35.77 -40.42
N ASP A 16 -30.08 37.04 -40.01
CA ASP A 16 -29.03 37.41 -39.07
C ASP A 16 -29.36 36.98 -37.61
N GLY A 17 -30.66 37.04 -37.24
CA GLY A 17 -31.13 36.59 -35.93
C GLY A 17 -30.99 35.06 -35.73
N ALA A 18 -31.35 34.29 -36.75
CA ALA A 18 -31.27 32.83 -36.73
C ALA A 18 -29.80 32.33 -36.70
N ALA A 19 -28.90 32.97 -37.45
CA ALA A 19 -27.46 32.66 -37.45
C ALA A 19 -26.81 33.00 -36.13
N HIS A 20 -27.21 34.10 -35.47
CA HIS A 20 -26.72 34.50 -34.15
C HIS A 20 -27.18 33.55 -33.04
N ASP A 21 -28.44 33.10 -33.07
CA ASP A 21 -29.00 32.10 -32.14
C ASP A 21 -28.33 30.73 -32.26
N LEU A 22 -28.05 30.25 -33.48
CA LEU A 22 -27.32 29.00 -33.69
C LEU A 22 -25.89 29.06 -33.18
N THR A 23 -25.21 30.20 -33.38
CA THR A 23 -23.85 30.41 -32.87
C THR A 23 -23.81 30.43 -31.34
N HIS A 24 -24.78 31.11 -30.71
CA HIS A 24 -24.90 31.19 -29.27
C HIS A 24 -25.19 29.81 -28.63
N ARG A 25 -26.11 29.04 -29.17
CA ARG A 25 -26.44 27.68 -28.75
C ARG A 25 -25.23 26.73 -28.86
N SER A 26 -24.49 26.80 -29.95
CA SER A 26 -23.27 26.03 -30.16
C SER A 26 -22.20 26.35 -29.12
N LEU A 27 -22.02 27.64 -28.78
CA LEU A 27 -21.06 28.05 -27.73
C LEU A 27 -21.47 27.56 -26.32
N GLN A 28 -22.77 27.67 -26.00
CA GLN A 28 -23.29 27.15 -24.71
C GLN A 28 -23.09 25.64 -24.59
N LEU A 29 -23.33 24.89 -25.64
CA LEU A 29 -23.09 23.43 -25.64
C LEU A 29 -21.61 23.11 -25.37
N ARG A 30 -20.70 23.83 -26.01
CA ARG A 30 -19.25 23.63 -25.77
C ARG A 30 -18.83 23.96 -24.34
N ILE A 31 -19.36 25.03 -23.76
CA ILE A 31 -19.11 25.35 -22.34
C ILE A 31 -19.61 24.19 -21.46
N ARG A 32 -20.82 23.69 -21.72
CA ARG A 32 -21.39 22.57 -20.98
C ARG A 32 -20.55 21.29 -21.12
N GLN A 33 -20.05 20.97 -22.30
CA GLN A 33 -19.12 19.86 -22.53
C GLN A 33 -17.84 19.99 -21.71
N GLN A 34 -17.25 21.18 -21.59
CA GLN A 34 -16.06 21.42 -20.77
C GLN A 34 -16.34 21.28 -19.26
N GLU A 35 -17.50 21.77 -18.80
CA GLU A 35 -17.95 21.57 -17.42
C GLU A 35 -18.08 20.10 -17.08
N ILE A 36 -18.70 19.31 -17.98
CA ILE A 36 -18.88 17.86 -17.83
C ILE A 36 -17.54 17.15 -17.75
N LEU A 37 -16.58 17.46 -18.61
CA LEU A 37 -15.23 16.86 -18.54
C LEU A 37 -14.54 17.20 -17.22
N SER A 38 -14.69 18.44 -16.72
CA SER A 38 -14.17 18.83 -15.42
C SER A 38 -14.85 18.05 -14.28
N GLU A 39 -16.17 17.92 -14.31
CA GLU A 39 -16.95 17.14 -13.33
C GLU A 39 -16.52 15.67 -13.32
N LEU A 40 -16.40 15.04 -14.47
CA LEU A 40 -15.92 13.65 -14.61
C LEU A 40 -14.49 13.51 -14.04
N GLY A 41 -13.61 14.48 -14.31
CA GLY A 41 -12.26 14.48 -13.77
C GLY A 41 -12.21 14.53 -12.25
N VAL A 42 -13.03 15.38 -11.64
CA VAL A 42 -13.17 15.49 -10.18
C VAL A 42 -13.68 14.18 -9.57
N HIS A 43 -14.75 13.60 -10.12
CA HIS A 43 -15.28 12.33 -9.64
C HIS A 43 -14.28 11.17 -9.76
N ALA A 44 -13.52 11.12 -10.85
CA ALA A 44 -12.45 10.15 -11.05
C ALA A 44 -11.35 10.26 -9.98
N LEU A 45 -11.10 11.47 -9.43
CA LEU A 45 -10.10 11.71 -8.39
C LEU A 45 -10.63 11.45 -6.98
N GLN A 46 -11.93 11.66 -6.73
CA GLN A 46 -12.54 11.58 -5.38
C GLN A 46 -12.80 10.15 -4.89
N GLY A 47 -12.42 9.12 -5.65
CA GLY A 47 -12.51 7.72 -5.21
C GLY A 47 -13.91 7.12 -5.36
N ALA A 48 -14.71 7.59 -6.34
CA ALA A 48 -15.95 6.94 -6.74
C ALA A 48 -15.70 5.46 -7.07
N THR A 49 -16.67 4.60 -6.76
CA THR A 49 -16.59 3.19 -7.14
C THR A 49 -16.56 3.02 -8.66
N PHE A 50 -16.02 1.89 -9.11
CA PHE A 50 -15.92 1.61 -10.54
C PHE A 50 -17.27 1.71 -11.26
N ASP A 51 -18.32 1.11 -10.69
CA ASP A 51 -19.65 1.08 -11.32
C ASP A 51 -20.32 2.47 -11.26
N GLU A 52 -20.12 3.25 -10.21
CA GLU A 52 -20.58 4.63 -10.14
C GLU A 52 -19.96 5.50 -11.24
N LEU A 53 -18.64 5.36 -11.44
CA LEU A 53 -17.92 6.12 -12.45
C LEU A 53 -18.38 5.77 -13.88
N LEU A 54 -18.60 4.47 -14.19
CA LEU A 54 -19.14 4.02 -15.46
C LEU A 54 -20.53 4.62 -15.73
N ASN A 55 -21.43 4.54 -14.75
CA ASN A 55 -22.79 5.05 -14.87
C ASN A 55 -22.83 6.58 -15.02
N GLN A 56 -22.01 7.28 -14.25
CA GLN A 56 -21.92 8.74 -14.31
C GLN A 56 -21.34 9.20 -15.65
N THR A 57 -20.30 8.53 -16.15
CA THR A 57 -19.73 8.80 -17.47
C THR A 57 -20.81 8.64 -18.55
N ALA A 58 -21.56 7.53 -18.53
CA ALA A 58 -22.63 7.31 -19.53
C ALA A 58 -23.69 8.41 -19.46
N ARG A 59 -24.14 8.81 -18.27
CA ARG A 59 -25.15 9.85 -18.07
C ARG A 59 -24.68 11.23 -18.54
N LEU A 60 -23.51 11.67 -18.05
CA LEU A 60 -22.98 12.99 -18.38
C LEU A 60 -22.57 13.11 -19.85
N THR A 61 -22.09 12.03 -20.44
CA THR A 61 -21.74 12.02 -21.86
C THR A 61 -22.98 12.13 -22.76
N ALA A 62 -24.07 11.42 -22.43
CA ALA A 62 -25.35 11.57 -23.14
C ALA A 62 -25.88 12.99 -23.01
N GLU A 63 -25.82 13.59 -21.81
CA GLU A 63 -26.22 14.98 -21.57
C GLU A 63 -25.42 15.97 -22.43
N GLY A 64 -24.06 15.85 -22.42
CA GLY A 64 -23.17 16.75 -23.17
C GLY A 64 -23.28 16.65 -24.70
N LEU A 65 -23.87 15.59 -25.19
CA LEU A 65 -24.14 15.37 -26.63
C LEU A 65 -25.62 15.50 -27.00
N GLU A 66 -26.48 15.92 -26.08
CA GLU A 66 -27.93 15.99 -26.26
C GLU A 66 -28.48 14.68 -26.87
N ALA A 67 -27.94 13.53 -26.44
CA ALA A 67 -28.29 12.21 -26.94
C ALA A 67 -29.13 11.42 -25.92
N GLU A 68 -30.06 10.59 -26.43
CA GLU A 68 -30.99 9.84 -25.60
C GLU A 68 -30.33 8.60 -24.96
N TYR A 69 -29.26 8.09 -25.58
CA TYR A 69 -28.62 6.85 -25.19
C TYR A 69 -27.10 6.99 -25.11
N CYS A 70 -26.55 6.40 -24.11
CA CYS A 70 -25.11 6.17 -24.02
C CYS A 70 -24.84 4.83 -23.31
N LYS A 71 -23.78 4.13 -23.70
CA LYS A 71 -23.34 2.90 -23.04
C LYS A 71 -21.84 2.78 -22.98
N VAL A 72 -21.37 2.23 -21.87
CA VAL A 72 -19.99 1.80 -21.67
C VAL A 72 -19.94 0.30 -21.85
N MET A 73 -19.15 -0.16 -22.79
CA MET A 73 -19.00 -1.58 -23.09
C MET A 73 -17.60 -2.05 -22.73
N GLN A 74 -17.52 -3.12 -21.95
CA GLN A 74 -16.25 -3.78 -21.59
C GLN A 74 -15.92 -4.85 -22.62
N TYR A 75 -14.71 -4.84 -23.12
CA TYR A 75 -14.20 -5.92 -23.97
C TYR A 75 -13.83 -7.15 -23.16
N LEU A 76 -14.36 -8.29 -23.51
CA LEU A 76 -14.08 -9.61 -22.96
C LEU A 76 -13.29 -10.43 -24.01
N PRO A 77 -11.94 -10.44 -23.95
CA PRO A 77 -11.11 -11.04 -25.01
C PRO A 77 -11.36 -12.53 -25.22
N GLU A 78 -11.55 -13.29 -24.13
CA GLU A 78 -11.79 -14.74 -24.18
C GLU A 78 -13.09 -15.11 -24.88
N GLU A 79 -14.12 -14.26 -24.70
CA GLU A 79 -15.45 -14.45 -25.26
C GLU A 79 -15.64 -13.72 -26.61
N LYS A 80 -14.64 -12.90 -27.00
CA LYS A 80 -14.65 -12.08 -28.23
C LYS A 80 -15.92 -11.23 -28.36
N ARG A 81 -16.37 -10.62 -27.26
CA ARG A 81 -17.55 -9.75 -27.22
C ARG A 81 -17.33 -8.51 -26.35
N LEU A 82 -18.17 -7.52 -26.58
CA LEU A 82 -18.30 -6.29 -25.78
C LEU A 82 -19.55 -6.43 -24.91
N LEU A 83 -19.40 -6.47 -23.59
CA LEU A 83 -20.49 -6.53 -22.61
C LEU A 83 -20.89 -5.11 -22.20
N VAL A 84 -22.16 -4.76 -22.24
CA VAL A 84 -22.67 -3.48 -21.74
C VAL A 84 -22.57 -3.47 -20.20
N ARG A 85 -21.68 -2.63 -19.66
CA ARG A 85 -21.43 -2.53 -18.19
C ARG A 85 -22.25 -1.41 -17.53
N ALA A 86 -22.46 -0.33 -18.24
CA ALA A 86 -23.24 0.81 -17.77
C ALA A 86 -23.92 1.46 -18.98
N GLY A 87 -24.99 2.21 -18.73
CA GLY A 87 -25.67 2.94 -19.80
C GLY A 87 -26.86 3.74 -19.30
N VAL A 88 -27.24 4.73 -20.08
CA VAL A 88 -28.42 5.57 -19.90
C VAL A 88 -29.35 5.43 -21.14
N GLY A 89 -30.66 5.54 -20.93
CA GLY A 89 -31.68 5.35 -21.96
C GLY A 89 -32.07 3.91 -22.25
N TRP A 90 -31.23 2.95 -21.88
CA TRP A 90 -31.43 1.51 -22.13
C TRP A 90 -32.32 0.85 -21.09
N GLY A 91 -33.05 -0.16 -21.49
CA GLY A 91 -33.87 -0.98 -20.59
C GLY A 91 -33.08 -1.80 -19.60
N LYS A 92 -33.72 -2.27 -18.56
CA LYS A 92 -33.10 -3.06 -17.46
C LYS A 92 -32.43 -4.36 -17.91
N ASP A 93 -32.80 -4.86 -19.10
CA ASP A 93 -32.24 -6.09 -19.66
C ASP A 93 -31.01 -5.87 -20.55
N VAL A 94 -30.60 -4.62 -20.77
CA VAL A 94 -29.43 -4.27 -21.58
C VAL A 94 -28.18 -4.18 -20.71
N VAL A 95 -28.23 -3.40 -19.65
CA VAL A 95 -27.07 -3.21 -18.76
C VAL A 95 -26.76 -4.49 -17.97
N GLY A 96 -25.52 -4.97 -18.08
CA GLY A 96 -25.05 -6.19 -17.43
C GLY A 96 -25.38 -7.50 -18.17
N LYS A 97 -26.19 -7.46 -19.24
CA LYS A 97 -26.68 -8.67 -19.96
C LYS A 97 -26.40 -8.62 -21.47
N ALA A 98 -26.70 -7.51 -22.11
CA ALA A 98 -26.51 -7.39 -23.55
C ALA A 98 -25.04 -7.35 -23.92
N SER A 99 -24.71 -7.94 -25.05
CA SER A 99 -23.37 -7.93 -25.59
C SER A 99 -23.38 -7.76 -27.11
N VAL A 100 -22.32 -7.15 -27.64
CA VAL A 100 -22.09 -6.91 -29.05
C VAL A 100 -20.83 -7.64 -29.50
N GLY A 101 -20.84 -8.26 -30.67
CA GLY A 101 -19.66 -8.92 -31.24
C GLY A 101 -18.55 -7.91 -31.57
N VAL A 102 -17.31 -8.37 -31.48
CA VAL A 102 -16.11 -7.58 -31.80
C VAL A 102 -15.62 -7.76 -33.23
N ASP A 103 -16.44 -8.34 -34.09
CA ASP A 103 -16.17 -8.40 -35.51
C ASP A 103 -16.33 -7.01 -36.17
N LEU A 104 -15.88 -6.89 -37.41
CA LEU A 104 -16.05 -5.64 -38.20
C LEU A 104 -17.52 -5.36 -38.55
N ALA A 105 -18.44 -6.21 -38.12
CA ALA A 105 -19.85 -6.12 -38.43
C ALA A 105 -20.64 -5.25 -37.44
N SER A 106 -20.02 -4.57 -36.48
CA SER A 106 -20.68 -3.62 -35.59
C SER A 106 -19.87 -2.31 -35.46
N PRO A 107 -20.49 -1.15 -35.18
CA PRO A 107 -19.80 0.14 -35.00
C PRO A 107 -18.74 0.05 -33.92
N ALA A 108 -19.10 -0.53 -32.78
CA ALA A 108 -18.20 -0.70 -31.65
C ALA A 108 -17.06 -1.69 -31.92
N GLY A 109 -17.36 -2.83 -32.57
CA GLY A 109 -16.34 -3.79 -33.01
C GLY A 109 -15.40 -3.19 -34.06
N PHE A 110 -15.94 -2.39 -35.00
CA PHE A 110 -15.13 -1.67 -35.98
C PHE A 110 -14.19 -0.66 -35.29
N ALA A 111 -14.70 0.15 -34.37
CA ALA A 111 -13.88 1.07 -33.59
C ALA A 111 -12.75 0.32 -32.81
N LEU A 112 -13.11 -0.75 -32.12
CA LEU A 112 -12.16 -1.54 -31.32
C LEU A 112 -11.02 -2.14 -32.18
N ARG A 113 -11.34 -2.65 -33.38
CA ARG A 113 -10.37 -3.28 -34.28
C ARG A 113 -9.52 -2.31 -35.07
N THR A 114 -10.10 -1.16 -35.47
CA THR A 114 -9.35 -0.16 -36.23
C THR A 114 -8.52 0.77 -35.34
N GLY A 115 -8.81 0.82 -34.05
CA GLY A 115 -8.18 1.74 -33.12
C GLY A 115 -8.61 3.20 -33.35
N LYS A 116 -9.70 3.46 -34.05
CA LYS A 116 -10.15 4.81 -34.45
C LYS A 116 -11.58 5.07 -34.00
N PRO A 117 -11.92 6.33 -33.68
CA PRO A 117 -13.30 6.74 -33.49
C PRO A 117 -14.15 6.46 -34.72
N VAL A 118 -15.41 6.18 -34.49
CA VAL A 118 -16.40 5.90 -35.57
C VAL A 118 -17.61 6.78 -35.36
N ILE A 119 -18.01 7.51 -36.43
CA ILE A 119 -19.30 8.17 -36.53
C ILE A 119 -20.08 7.46 -37.63
N SER A 120 -21.36 7.18 -37.35
CA SER A 120 -22.37 6.86 -38.36
C SER A 120 -23.60 7.73 -38.09
N ASN A 121 -23.88 8.65 -38.97
CA ASN A 121 -25.05 9.54 -38.90
C ASN A 121 -26.30 8.94 -39.57
N HIS A 122 -26.13 7.88 -40.35
CA HIS A 122 -27.18 7.19 -41.09
C HIS A 122 -26.97 5.67 -41.00
N LEU A 123 -27.27 5.08 -39.82
CA LEU A 123 -27.08 3.63 -39.60
C LEU A 123 -27.83 2.74 -40.61
N GLU A 124 -28.94 3.20 -41.14
CA GLU A 124 -29.74 2.51 -42.15
C GLU A 124 -29.01 2.37 -43.50
N ASN A 125 -28.09 3.29 -43.81
CA ASN A 125 -27.33 3.33 -45.07
C ASN A 125 -25.85 3.02 -44.87
N GLU A 126 -25.47 2.45 -43.72
CA GLU A 126 -24.07 2.20 -43.35
C GLU A 126 -23.53 0.95 -44.04
N GLU A 127 -22.47 1.10 -44.83
CA GLU A 127 -21.85 0.02 -45.58
C GLU A 127 -20.64 -0.60 -44.91
N ARG A 128 -20.00 0.13 -43.95
CA ARG A 128 -18.78 -0.32 -43.25
C ARG A 128 -19.02 -1.45 -42.26
N PHE A 129 -20.25 -1.53 -41.73
CA PHE A 129 -20.64 -2.52 -40.72
C PHE A 129 -22.15 -2.73 -40.72
N ARG A 130 -22.62 -3.79 -40.04
CA ARG A 130 -24.06 -4.02 -39.86
C ARG A 130 -24.55 -3.28 -38.62
N THR A 131 -25.77 -2.80 -38.66
CA THR A 131 -26.42 -2.25 -37.46
C THR A 131 -26.82 -3.42 -36.55
N PRO A 132 -26.34 -3.49 -35.30
CA PRO A 132 -26.72 -4.52 -34.34
C PRO A 132 -28.23 -4.51 -34.06
N GLU A 133 -28.82 -5.70 -33.81
CA GLU A 133 -30.26 -5.84 -33.48
C GLU A 133 -30.69 -4.90 -32.36
N LEU A 134 -29.87 -4.76 -31.32
CA LEU A 134 -30.12 -3.85 -30.19
C LEU A 134 -30.36 -2.41 -30.67
N LEU A 135 -29.60 -1.91 -31.63
CA LEU A 135 -29.76 -0.55 -32.15
C LEU A 135 -31.02 -0.44 -33.00
N VAL A 136 -31.34 -1.48 -33.76
CA VAL A 136 -32.57 -1.55 -34.59
C VAL A 136 -33.81 -1.58 -33.70
N GLU A 137 -33.84 -2.43 -32.65
CA GLU A 137 -34.95 -2.53 -31.71
C GLU A 137 -35.27 -1.21 -31.03
N TYR A 138 -34.21 -0.46 -30.68
CA TYR A 138 -34.34 0.85 -30.04
C TYR A 138 -34.54 1.99 -31.05
N GLY A 139 -34.60 1.73 -32.35
CA GLY A 139 -34.80 2.72 -33.37
C GLY A 139 -33.69 3.76 -33.49
N ILE A 140 -32.46 3.36 -33.20
CA ILE A 140 -31.29 4.23 -33.26
C ILE A 140 -30.96 4.55 -34.72
N ARG A 141 -30.77 5.82 -35.03
CA ARG A 141 -30.46 6.32 -36.37
C ARG A 141 -29.01 6.70 -36.55
N ARG A 142 -28.37 7.20 -35.48
CA ARG A 142 -26.98 7.63 -35.50
C ARG A 142 -26.25 7.13 -34.26
N ALA A 143 -24.99 6.78 -34.45
CA ALA A 143 -24.10 6.28 -33.37
C ALA A 143 -22.70 6.85 -33.48
N MET A 144 -22.08 7.09 -32.37
CA MET A 144 -20.67 7.49 -32.26
C MET A 144 -19.94 6.64 -31.22
N ASN A 145 -18.77 6.16 -31.61
CA ASN A 145 -17.99 5.21 -30.80
C ASN A 145 -16.56 5.70 -30.65
N VAL A 146 -16.05 5.65 -29.42
CA VAL A 146 -14.62 5.87 -29.13
C VAL A 146 -14.08 4.75 -28.25
N ILE A 147 -12.78 4.54 -28.30
CA ILE A 147 -12.13 3.49 -27.53
C ILE A 147 -11.86 3.98 -26.13
N LEU A 148 -12.18 3.15 -25.15
CA LEU A 148 -11.71 3.23 -23.79
C LEU A 148 -10.36 2.52 -23.70
N GLN A 149 -9.30 3.29 -23.54
CA GLN A 149 -7.96 2.71 -23.33
C GLN A 149 -7.87 2.06 -21.96
N GLY A 150 -7.04 1.03 -21.87
CA GLY A 150 -6.62 0.38 -20.65
C GLY A 150 -5.13 0.09 -20.71
N ASP A 151 -4.58 -0.56 -19.72
CA ASP A 151 -3.16 -0.90 -19.60
C ASP A 151 -2.70 -1.84 -20.72
N GLY A 152 -2.09 -1.27 -21.75
CA GLY A 152 -1.54 -1.99 -22.91
C GLY A 152 -2.57 -2.63 -23.85
N SER A 153 -3.87 -2.61 -23.51
CA SER A 153 -4.97 -3.12 -24.34
C SER A 153 -6.25 -2.32 -24.09
N PRO A 154 -7.14 -2.19 -25.08
CA PRO A 154 -8.41 -1.50 -24.91
C PRO A 154 -9.24 -2.16 -23.79
N PHE A 155 -9.74 -1.33 -22.85
CA PHE A 155 -10.73 -1.79 -21.88
C PHE A 155 -12.07 -2.09 -22.58
N GLY A 156 -12.42 -1.26 -23.56
CA GLY A 156 -13.69 -1.40 -24.29
C GLY A 156 -14.01 -0.20 -25.16
N VAL A 157 -15.30 0.12 -25.25
CA VAL A 157 -15.83 1.18 -26.10
C VAL A 157 -16.85 2.02 -25.31
N LEU A 158 -16.78 3.35 -25.49
CA LEU A 158 -17.83 4.29 -25.10
C LEU A 158 -18.61 4.65 -26.33
N GLU A 159 -19.93 4.39 -26.32
CA GLU A 159 -20.82 4.60 -27.45
C GLU A 159 -21.98 5.51 -27.05
N VAL A 160 -22.27 6.47 -27.92
CA VAL A 160 -23.42 7.36 -27.80
C VAL A 160 -24.31 7.16 -29.00
N ASP A 161 -25.62 7.05 -28.75
CA ASP A 161 -26.63 6.71 -29.75
C ASP A 161 -27.82 7.68 -29.69
N SER A 162 -28.41 7.97 -30.82
CA SER A 162 -29.58 8.86 -30.89
C SER A 162 -30.59 8.40 -31.94
N ARG A 163 -31.86 8.61 -31.63
CA ARG A 163 -33.01 8.45 -32.56
C ARG A 163 -33.31 9.71 -33.34
N SER A 164 -32.90 10.87 -32.79
CA SER A 164 -33.23 12.17 -33.35
C SER A 164 -32.45 12.41 -34.66
N GLU A 165 -33.00 13.24 -35.50
CA GLU A 165 -32.33 13.74 -36.70
C GLU A 165 -31.18 14.66 -36.30
N GLY A 166 -30.18 14.76 -37.18
CA GLY A 166 -29.00 15.56 -36.98
C GLY A 166 -27.72 14.76 -37.22
N GLU A 167 -26.58 15.39 -37.02
CA GLU A 167 -25.28 14.77 -37.28
C GLU A 167 -24.33 14.95 -36.09
N PHE A 168 -23.63 13.90 -35.72
CA PHE A 168 -22.42 14.00 -34.92
C PHE A 168 -21.27 14.52 -35.78
N ASN A 169 -20.42 15.32 -35.22
CA ASN A 169 -19.30 15.97 -35.89
C ASN A 169 -17.95 15.72 -35.16
N GLU A 170 -16.87 16.24 -35.68
CA GLU A 170 -15.53 16.05 -35.11
C GLU A 170 -15.36 16.64 -33.70
N HIS A 171 -16.12 17.70 -33.37
CA HIS A 171 -16.09 18.26 -32.03
C HIS A 171 -16.76 17.35 -31.02
N ASP A 172 -17.82 16.65 -31.43
CA ASP A 172 -18.49 15.65 -30.58
C ASP A 172 -17.59 14.44 -30.33
N ILE A 173 -16.80 14.02 -31.33
CA ILE A 173 -15.73 13.02 -31.11
C ILE A 173 -14.73 13.50 -30.07
N ALA A 174 -14.27 14.74 -30.17
CA ALA A 174 -13.26 15.26 -29.24
C ALA A 174 -13.77 15.26 -27.79
N PHE A 175 -15.03 15.63 -27.56
CA PHE A 175 -15.68 15.57 -26.27
C PHE A 175 -15.83 14.12 -25.77
N LEU A 176 -16.37 13.22 -26.60
CA LEU A 176 -16.55 11.82 -26.27
C LEU A 176 -15.21 11.14 -25.95
N GLN A 177 -14.17 11.43 -26.72
CA GLN A 177 -12.81 10.93 -26.48
C GLN A 177 -12.22 11.50 -25.19
N GLY A 178 -12.49 12.75 -24.86
CA GLY A 178 -12.11 13.35 -23.58
C GLY A 178 -12.72 12.60 -22.39
N ALA A 179 -14.03 12.32 -22.45
CA ALA A 179 -14.72 11.53 -21.43
C ALA A 179 -14.15 10.09 -21.33
N ALA A 180 -13.90 9.45 -22.48
CA ALA A 180 -13.29 8.13 -22.55
C ALA A 180 -11.87 8.10 -21.94
N ASN A 181 -11.07 9.13 -22.19
CA ASN A 181 -9.71 9.23 -21.62
C ASN A 181 -9.74 9.38 -20.08
N ILE A 182 -10.64 10.22 -19.57
CA ILE A 182 -10.81 10.38 -18.11
C ILE A 182 -11.22 9.05 -17.47
N LEU A 183 -12.21 8.38 -18.07
CA LEU A 183 -12.65 7.08 -17.59
C LEU A 183 -11.54 6.02 -17.66
N GLY A 184 -10.79 5.98 -18.77
CA GLY A 184 -9.65 5.08 -18.95
C GLY A 184 -8.58 5.25 -17.86
N MET A 185 -8.17 6.49 -17.59
CA MET A 185 -7.21 6.79 -16.51
C MET A 185 -7.73 6.34 -15.14
N ALA A 186 -9.01 6.53 -14.86
CA ALA A 186 -9.60 6.08 -13.59
C ALA A 186 -9.65 4.55 -13.46
N ILE A 187 -9.95 3.84 -14.55
CA ILE A 187 -9.92 2.38 -14.62
C ILE A 187 -8.51 1.86 -14.35
N GLU A 188 -7.50 2.42 -14.99
CA GLU A 188 -6.09 2.07 -14.79
C GLU A 188 -5.67 2.30 -13.33
N ARG A 189 -5.96 3.49 -12.79
CA ARG A 189 -5.63 3.82 -11.40
C ARG A 189 -6.22 2.80 -10.43
N GLN A 190 -7.50 2.48 -10.52
CA GLN A 190 -8.14 1.49 -9.65
C GLN A 190 -7.50 0.09 -9.77
N ARG A 191 -7.10 -0.29 -10.98
CA ARG A 191 -6.40 -1.56 -11.21
C ARG A 191 -5.03 -1.57 -10.53
N TYR A 192 -4.26 -0.49 -10.67
CA TYR A 192 -2.96 -0.35 -9.99
C TYR A 192 -3.10 -0.37 -8.47
N GLU A 193 -4.09 0.34 -7.92
CA GLU A 193 -4.36 0.35 -6.47
C GLU A 193 -4.71 -1.07 -5.96
N ARG A 194 -5.54 -1.82 -6.68
CA ARG A 194 -5.87 -3.22 -6.33
C ARG A 194 -4.66 -4.13 -6.40
N ASN A 195 -3.87 -4.03 -7.46
CA ASN A 195 -2.67 -4.83 -7.63
C ASN A 195 -1.62 -4.53 -6.56
N LEU A 196 -1.42 -3.25 -6.23
CA LEU A 196 -0.53 -2.81 -5.16
C LEU A 196 -0.98 -3.38 -3.81
N LYS A 197 -2.26 -3.25 -3.48
CA LYS A 197 -2.81 -3.81 -2.24
C LYS A 197 -2.59 -5.33 -2.17
N ALA A 198 -2.93 -6.06 -3.23
CA ALA A 198 -2.71 -7.51 -3.28
C ALA A 198 -1.23 -7.90 -3.17
N ALA A 199 -0.31 -7.07 -3.69
CA ALA A 199 1.12 -7.30 -3.55
C ALA A 199 1.59 -7.05 -2.11
N VAL A 200 1.10 -5.99 -1.44
CA VAL A 200 1.38 -5.70 -0.04
C VAL A 200 0.88 -6.84 0.85
N ASP A 201 -0.39 -7.24 0.71
CA ASP A 201 -0.99 -8.33 1.49
C ASP A 201 -0.18 -9.65 1.33
N ARG A 202 0.24 -9.96 0.10
CA ARG A 202 1.08 -11.13 -0.17
C ARG A 202 2.46 -11.02 0.47
N HIS A 203 3.05 -9.83 0.47
CA HIS A 203 4.35 -9.59 1.09
C HIS A 203 4.29 -9.77 2.61
N GLU A 204 3.23 -9.30 3.26
CA GLU A 204 3.01 -9.51 4.70
C GLU A 204 2.89 -11.00 5.08
N VAL A 205 2.12 -11.76 4.29
CA VAL A 205 2.01 -13.22 4.50
C VAL A 205 3.37 -13.92 4.37
N LEU A 206 4.16 -13.57 3.34
CA LEU A 206 5.48 -14.16 3.13
C LEU A 206 6.45 -13.81 4.26
N LEU A 207 6.44 -12.58 4.77
CA LEU A 207 7.26 -12.18 5.92
C LEU A 207 6.88 -12.97 7.17
N GLY A 208 5.59 -13.18 7.42
CA GLY A 208 5.10 -14.03 8.51
C GLY A 208 5.62 -15.47 8.39
N GLU A 209 5.57 -16.07 7.20
CA GLU A 209 6.07 -17.43 6.97
C GLU A 209 7.59 -17.53 7.18
N ILE A 210 8.37 -16.56 6.69
CA ILE A 210 9.83 -16.52 6.89
C ILE A 210 10.15 -16.48 8.39
N ASN A 211 9.47 -15.63 9.16
CA ASN A 211 9.67 -15.50 10.58
C ASN A 211 9.36 -16.82 11.34
N HIS A 212 8.27 -17.49 10.97
CA HIS A 212 7.93 -18.81 11.51
C HIS A 212 8.99 -19.88 11.16
N ARG A 213 9.52 -19.88 9.95
CA ARG A 213 10.58 -20.81 9.52
C ARG A 213 11.89 -20.55 10.25
N VAL A 214 12.28 -19.27 10.44
CA VAL A 214 13.47 -18.91 11.24
C VAL A 214 13.33 -19.41 12.67
N LYS A 215 12.18 -19.17 13.32
CA LYS A 215 11.90 -19.68 14.66
C LYS A 215 12.05 -21.20 14.73
N ASN A 216 11.39 -21.93 13.82
CA ASN A 216 11.44 -23.39 13.79
C ASN A 216 12.88 -23.92 13.61
N SER A 217 13.66 -23.29 12.74
CA SER A 217 15.07 -23.64 12.53
C SER A 217 15.89 -23.42 13.81
N LEU A 218 15.70 -22.29 14.50
CA LEU A 218 16.36 -22.01 15.77
C LEU A 218 15.96 -22.99 16.86
N GLN A 219 14.68 -23.39 16.93
CA GLN A 219 14.21 -24.42 17.88
C GLN A 219 14.87 -25.79 17.63
N VAL A 220 15.00 -26.20 16.36
CA VAL A 220 15.69 -27.45 16.00
C VAL A 220 17.15 -27.40 16.44
N VAL A 221 17.86 -26.31 16.15
CA VAL A 221 19.26 -26.15 16.58
C VAL A 221 19.39 -26.19 18.09
N ALA A 222 18.52 -25.48 18.81
CA ALA A 222 18.51 -25.49 20.28
C ALA A 222 18.26 -26.89 20.84
N SER A 223 17.32 -27.63 20.26
CA SER A 223 17.01 -29.01 20.66
C SER A 223 18.20 -29.96 20.44
N VAL A 224 18.90 -29.82 19.32
CA VAL A 224 20.13 -30.61 19.03
C VAL A 224 21.19 -30.31 20.06
N LEU A 225 21.44 -29.04 20.40
CA LEU A 225 22.42 -28.67 21.47
C LEU A 225 22.01 -29.20 22.83
N GLN A 226 20.73 -29.19 23.15
CA GLN A 226 20.19 -29.75 24.38
C GLN A 226 20.40 -31.27 24.45
N LEU A 227 20.11 -32.00 23.36
CA LEU A 227 20.38 -33.43 23.28
C LEU A 227 21.87 -33.75 23.43
N GLN A 228 22.74 -32.97 22.76
CA GLN A 228 24.18 -33.12 22.90
C GLN A 228 24.66 -32.85 24.36
N SER A 229 24.04 -31.86 25.02
CA SER A 229 24.39 -31.54 26.40
C SER A 229 24.07 -32.70 27.35
N THR A 230 23.00 -33.46 27.12
CA THR A 230 22.65 -34.62 27.97
C THR A 230 23.51 -35.84 27.68
N ALA A 231 24.09 -35.96 26.51
CA ALA A 231 24.93 -37.09 26.09
C ALA A 231 26.41 -36.95 26.53
N VAL A 232 26.84 -35.73 26.92
CA VAL A 232 28.26 -35.47 27.30
C VAL A 232 28.46 -35.70 28.80
N GLU A 233 29.46 -36.51 29.17
CA GLU A 233 29.84 -36.78 30.59
C GLU A 233 30.54 -35.58 31.22
N ASN A 234 31.35 -34.84 30.46
CA ASN A 234 32.08 -33.68 30.98
C ASN A 234 31.10 -32.56 31.38
N THR A 235 31.05 -32.27 32.67
CA THR A 235 30.15 -31.29 33.28
C THR A 235 30.35 -29.87 32.75
N GLU A 236 31.57 -29.48 32.43
CA GLU A 236 31.85 -28.15 31.87
C GLU A 236 31.33 -28.03 30.43
N VAL A 237 31.55 -29.05 29.60
CA VAL A 237 31.04 -29.11 28.20
C VAL A 237 29.53 -29.15 28.21
N ARG A 238 28.91 -29.94 29.10
CA ARG A 238 27.46 -30.00 29.29
C ARG A 238 26.87 -28.62 29.60
N ALA A 239 27.45 -27.91 30.55
CA ALA A 239 27.00 -26.57 30.92
C ALA A 239 27.12 -25.57 29.76
N ARG A 240 28.19 -25.64 28.97
CA ARG A 240 28.41 -24.76 27.82
C ARG A 240 27.39 -25.04 26.68
N LEU A 241 27.04 -26.30 26.41
CA LEU A 241 26.02 -26.66 25.41
C LEU A 241 24.61 -26.23 25.85
N ALA A 242 24.25 -26.41 27.10
CA ALA A 242 22.97 -25.97 27.65
C ALA A 242 22.85 -24.42 27.59
N GLU A 243 23.93 -23.70 27.88
CA GLU A 243 23.99 -22.26 27.77
C GLU A 243 23.80 -21.79 26.31
N ALA A 244 24.47 -22.44 25.35
CA ALA A 244 24.30 -22.16 23.92
C ALA A 244 22.86 -22.41 23.44
N SER A 245 22.24 -23.53 23.87
CA SER A 245 20.84 -23.84 23.60
C SER A 245 19.90 -22.76 24.12
N SER A 246 20.08 -22.32 25.38
CA SER A 246 19.29 -21.25 26.01
C SER A 246 19.38 -19.92 25.23
N ARG A 247 20.56 -19.58 24.73
CA ARG A 247 20.79 -18.37 23.93
C ARG A 247 20.05 -18.42 22.60
N ILE A 248 20.11 -19.55 21.89
CA ILE A 248 19.39 -19.73 20.64
C ILE A 248 17.89 -19.62 20.84
N MET A 249 17.37 -20.20 21.93
CA MET A 249 15.96 -20.05 22.27
C MET A 249 15.56 -18.60 22.58
N ALA A 250 16.43 -17.82 23.21
CA ALA A 250 16.19 -16.40 23.45
C ALA A 250 16.10 -15.61 22.13
N VAL A 251 16.97 -15.91 21.16
CA VAL A 251 16.90 -15.35 19.79
C VAL A 251 15.57 -15.70 19.12
N GLY A 252 15.17 -16.98 19.17
CA GLY A 252 13.91 -17.45 18.57
C GLY A 252 12.67 -16.74 19.14
N ARG A 253 12.62 -16.56 20.47
CA ARG A 253 11.55 -15.79 21.15
C ARG A 253 11.56 -14.31 20.75
N ALA A 254 12.72 -13.72 20.59
CA ALA A 254 12.84 -12.33 20.14
C ALA A 254 12.26 -12.16 18.72
N TYR A 255 12.58 -13.06 17.80
CA TYR A 255 12.02 -13.06 16.44
C TYR A 255 10.50 -13.25 16.43
N GLU A 256 9.97 -14.17 17.24
CA GLU A 256 8.52 -14.44 17.28
C GLU A 256 7.70 -13.20 17.68
N ARG A 257 8.16 -12.45 18.66
CA ARG A 257 7.46 -11.25 19.16
C ARG A 257 7.43 -10.11 18.14
N LEU A 258 8.51 -9.97 17.38
CA LEU A 258 8.60 -8.95 16.33
C LEU A 258 7.72 -9.27 15.13
N ALA A 259 7.46 -10.55 14.87
CA ALA A 259 6.57 -10.98 13.79
C ALA A 259 5.08 -10.73 14.10
N TYR A 260 4.71 -10.66 15.37
CA TYR A 260 3.30 -10.49 15.79
C TYR A 260 2.80 -9.05 15.62
N ASP A 261 3.67 -8.03 15.72
CA ASP A 261 3.27 -6.62 15.71
C ASP A 261 3.16 -6.00 14.31
N GLY A 262 3.51 -6.75 13.24
CA GLY A 262 3.39 -6.27 11.85
C GLY A 262 4.23 -5.02 11.50
N GLN A 263 4.90 -4.40 12.46
CA GLN A 263 5.70 -3.18 12.32
C GLN A 263 7.19 -3.48 12.50
N LEU A 264 7.78 -4.15 11.49
CA LEU A 264 9.23 -4.47 11.49
C LEU A 264 10.14 -3.23 11.41
N GLU A 265 9.60 -2.06 11.03
CA GLU A 265 10.42 -0.86 10.83
C GLU A 265 10.74 -0.10 12.12
N LYS A 266 9.79 0.01 13.08
CA LYS A 266 10.00 0.79 14.30
C LYS A 266 9.33 0.12 15.51
N ILE A 267 10.14 -0.35 16.45
CA ILE A 267 9.71 -1.07 17.65
C ILE A 267 9.94 -0.18 18.86
N ASP A 268 8.90 0.00 19.70
CA ASP A 268 9.06 0.60 21.02
C ASP A 268 9.88 -0.34 21.93
N ILE A 269 11.13 0.05 22.21
CA ILE A 269 12.06 -0.79 22.98
C ILE A 269 11.65 -0.91 24.44
N GLY A 270 10.93 0.07 25.01
CA GLY A 270 10.41 -0.01 26.38
C GLY A 270 9.38 -1.14 26.52
N VAL A 271 8.43 -1.21 25.59
CA VAL A 271 7.41 -2.26 25.53
C VAL A 271 8.05 -3.62 25.24
N TYR A 272 8.88 -3.70 24.22
CA TYR A 272 9.55 -4.93 23.80
C TYR A 272 10.43 -5.54 24.90
N LEU A 273 11.32 -4.74 25.48
CA LEU A 273 12.24 -5.23 26.50
C LEU A 273 11.55 -5.55 27.84
N ARG A 274 10.42 -4.89 28.14
CA ARG A 274 9.57 -5.27 29.29
C ARG A 274 9.12 -6.72 29.18
N SER A 275 8.75 -7.15 27.99
CA SER A 275 8.34 -8.54 27.75
C SER A 275 9.50 -9.52 27.91
N VAL A 276 10.69 -9.17 27.39
CA VAL A 276 11.92 -9.98 27.53
C VAL A 276 12.33 -10.12 29.01
N VAL A 277 12.29 -9.01 29.74
CA VAL A 277 12.62 -9.03 31.20
C VAL A 277 11.59 -9.82 32.01
N THR A 278 10.33 -9.82 31.62
CA THR A 278 9.28 -10.63 32.26
C THR A 278 9.58 -12.13 32.14
N ASP A 279 10.01 -12.58 30.96
CA ASP A 279 10.41 -13.99 30.76
C ASP A 279 11.67 -14.34 31.61
N LEU A 280 12.64 -13.42 31.66
CA LEU A 280 13.83 -13.61 32.51
C LEU A 280 13.46 -13.74 33.99
N ARG A 281 12.48 -12.95 34.46
CA ARG A 281 11.97 -13.08 35.85
C ARG A 281 11.44 -14.48 36.14
N ALA A 282 10.68 -15.07 35.19
CA ALA A 282 10.11 -16.39 35.34
C ALA A 282 11.20 -17.50 35.53
N THR A 283 12.37 -17.30 34.90
CA THR A 283 13.47 -18.26 34.95
C THR A 283 14.43 -18.03 36.12
N MET A 284 14.42 -16.83 36.74
CA MET A 284 15.38 -16.41 37.78
C MET A 284 14.71 -16.22 39.15
N GLN A 285 14.09 -17.28 39.70
CA GLN A 285 13.28 -17.23 40.92
C GLN A 285 14.02 -16.69 42.16
N LYS A 286 15.36 -16.78 42.23
CA LYS A 286 16.18 -16.31 43.33
C LYS A 286 16.61 -14.84 43.22
N CYS A 287 16.48 -14.21 42.08
CA CYS A 287 16.88 -12.82 41.83
C CYS A 287 15.67 -11.90 41.69
N LYS A 288 15.73 -10.71 42.30
CA LYS A 288 14.70 -9.69 42.18
C LYS A 288 15.05 -8.78 40.99
N LEU A 289 14.51 -9.07 39.82
CA LEU A 289 14.76 -8.31 38.59
C LEU A 289 13.79 -7.13 38.46
N SER A 290 14.27 -5.90 38.39
CA SER A 290 13.51 -4.66 38.18
C SER A 290 13.79 -4.09 36.82
N PHE A 291 12.77 -3.51 36.18
CA PHE A 291 12.88 -2.93 34.84
C PHE A 291 12.20 -1.56 34.80
N GLU A 292 12.94 -0.56 34.31
CA GLU A 292 12.45 0.80 34.07
C GLU A 292 12.83 1.24 32.67
N ALA A 293 11.85 1.71 31.90
CA ALA A 293 12.06 2.28 30.56
C ALA A 293 11.01 3.33 30.28
N PRO A 294 11.33 4.43 29.61
CA PRO A 294 10.37 5.35 29.06
C PRO A 294 9.67 4.71 27.86
N GLU A 295 8.48 5.21 27.54
CA GLU A 295 7.75 4.84 26.31
C GLU A 295 8.18 5.73 25.14
N GLY A 296 7.95 5.25 23.91
CA GLY A 296 8.17 6.04 22.70
C GLY A 296 9.58 6.02 22.12
N ILE A 297 10.52 5.25 22.68
CA ILE A 297 11.84 5.08 22.06
C ILE A 297 11.75 4.01 20.99
N LEU A 298 11.82 4.44 19.72
CA LEU A 298 11.67 3.57 18.57
C LEU A 298 13.03 3.13 18.00
N LEU A 299 13.24 1.83 17.85
CA LEU A 299 14.39 1.22 17.15
C LEU A 299 13.89 0.25 16.08
N SER A 300 14.70 0.04 15.03
CA SER A 300 14.43 -1.03 14.07
C SER A 300 14.60 -2.42 14.71
N ALA A 301 13.95 -3.44 14.16
CA ALA A 301 14.11 -4.84 14.57
C ALA A 301 15.57 -5.30 14.57
N THR A 302 16.35 -4.86 13.60
CA THR A 302 17.78 -5.16 13.44
C THR A 302 18.63 -4.64 14.61
N ARG A 303 18.12 -3.66 15.34
CA ARG A 303 18.76 -3.09 16.56
C ARG A 303 18.11 -3.58 17.85
N ALA A 304 16.80 -3.77 17.88
CA ALA A 304 16.09 -4.22 19.07
C ALA A 304 16.48 -5.66 19.49
N ILE A 305 16.66 -6.58 18.52
CA ILE A 305 17.05 -7.97 18.79
C ILE A 305 18.45 -8.07 19.43
N PRO A 306 19.51 -7.50 18.84
CA PRO A 306 20.82 -7.50 19.47
C PRO A 306 20.82 -6.88 20.88
N LEU A 307 20.05 -5.81 21.08
CA LEU A 307 19.89 -5.18 22.39
C LEU A 307 19.28 -6.13 23.44
N ALA A 308 18.18 -6.81 23.07
CA ALA A 308 17.55 -7.80 23.96
C ALA A 308 18.50 -8.93 24.35
N LEU A 309 19.33 -9.39 23.40
CA LEU A 309 20.33 -10.43 23.65
C LEU A 309 21.45 -9.93 24.61
N ILE A 310 21.92 -8.70 24.45
CA ILE A 310 22.90 -8.10 25.36
C ILE A 310 22.33 -8.02 26.79
N ILE A 311 21.08 -7.54 26.92
CA ILE A 311 20.40 -7.46 28.23
C ILE A 311 20.26 -8.86 28.83
N ASN A 312 19.82 -9.85 28.07
CA ASN A 312 19.72 -11.24 28.52
C ASN A 312 21.07 -11.78 29.06
N GLU A 313 22.15 -11.52 28.33
CA GLU A 313 23.51 -11.95 28.78
C GLU A 313 23.97 -11.23 30.02
N LEU A 314 23.81 -9.90 30.11
CA LEU A 314 24.22 -9.12 31.28
C LEU A 314 23.42 -9.50 32.51
N VAL A 315 22.10 -9.66 32.42
CA VAL A 315 21.21 -10.09 33.50
C VAL A 315 21.54 -11.51 33.94
N THR A 316 21.77 -12.43 33.01
CA THR A 316 22.17 -13.82 33.34
C THR A 316 23.51 -13.88 33.99
N ASN A 317 24.48 -13.05 33.55
CA ASN A 317 25.79 -12.96 34.22
C ASN A 317 25.68 -12.41 35.65
N ALA A 318 24.86 -11.36 35.84
CA ALA A 318 24.60 -10.84 37.20
C ALA A 318 23.98 -11.92 38.11
N ALA A 319 22.97 -12.64 37.63
CA ALA A 319 22.32 -13.72 38.38
C ALA A 319 23.28 -14.87 38.75
N LYS A 320 24.21 -15.23 37.87
CA LYS A 320 25.18 -16.31 38.06
C LYS A 320 26.35 -15.95 38.92
N TYR A 321 26.86 -14.72 38.84
CA TYR A 321 28.16 -14.37 39.37
C TYR A 321 28.12 -13.31 40.48
N ALA A 322 27.10 -12.45 40.53
CA ALA A 322 27.06 -11.38 41.52
C ALA A 322 26.68 -11.88 42.91
N TYR A 323 25.93 -12.98 43.03
CA TYR A 323 25.36 -13.48 44.27
C TYR A 323 25.71 -14.95 44.53
N PRO A 324 26.94 -15.28 44.91
CA PRO A 324 27.37 -16.67 45.12
C PRO A 324 26.60 -17.39 46.22
N GLY A 325 25.94 -16.69 47.15
CA GLY A 325 25.13 -17.25 48.23
C GLY A 325 23.64 -17.41 47.99
N GLY A 326 23.11 -17.05 46.78
CA GLY A 326 21.71 -17.35 46.50
C GLY A 326 20.78 -16.24 46.07
N GLY A 327 21.19 -15.33 45.22
CA GLY A 327 20.31 -14.35 44.59
C GLY A 327 20.27 -12.97 45.27
N GLY A 328 19.90 -11.97 44.49
CA GLY A 328 19.83 -10.58 44.92
C GLY A 328 19.19 -9.67 43.88
N PRO A 329 19.17 -8.35 44.09
CA PRO A 329 18.52 -7.41 43.21
C PRO A 329 19.35 -7.12 41.95
N ILE A 330 18.66 -7.10 40.82
CA ILE A 330 19.21 -6.72 39.53
C ILE A 330 18.27 -5.66 38.92
N TRP A 331 18.82 -4.58 38.40
CA TRP A 331 18.06 -3.51 37.76
C TRP A 331 18.49 -3.37 36.32
N VAL A 332 17.50 -3.26 35.45
CA VAL A 332 17.64 -2.87 34.04
C VAL A 332 16.95 -1.54 33.87
N LYS A 333 17.68 -0.52 33.44
CA LYS A 333 17.13 0.82 33.22
C LYS A 333 17.51 1.33 31.84
N ILE A 334 16.54 1.91 31.15
CA ILE A 334 16.70 2.58 29.86
C ILE A 334 16.42 4.05 30.06
N VAL A 335 17.29 4.89 29.50
CA VAL A 335 17.17 6.36 29.54
C VAL A 335 17.49 6.91 28.16
N GLU A 336 16.66 7.80 27.67
CA GLU A 336 16.98 8.60 26.50
C GLU A 336 17.85 9.78 26.91
N ASN A 337 18.94 10.01 26.17
CA ASN A 337 19.84 11.13 26.38
C ASN A 337 20.01 11.87 25.04
N GLU A 338 19.55 13.12 25.01
CA GLU A 338 19.55 13.97 23.79
C GLU A 338 20.93 14.07 23.10
N LYS A 339 22.02 13.95 23.85
CA LYS A 339 23.41 14.08 23.33
C LYS A 339 24.06 12.73 22.99
N ARG A 340 23.59 11.61 23.59
CA ARG A 340 24.23 10.29 23.51
C ARG A 340 23.34 9.19 22.94
N GLY A 341 22.08 9.48 22.63
CA GLY A 341 21.12 8.49 22.17
C GLY A 341 20.50 7.72 23.33
N VAL A 342 20.35 6.40 23.21
CA VAL A 342 19.76 5.55 24.24
C VAL A 342 20.86 4.97 25.14
N VAL A 343 20.71 5.11 26.43
CA VAL A 343 21.57 4.50 27.43
C VAL A 343 20.82 3.37 28.12
N VAL A 344 21.32 2.15 28.01
CA VAL A 344 20.78 0.98 28.68
C VAL A 344 21.74 0.55 29.76
N SER A 345 21.31 0.52 31.04
CA SER A 345 22.14 0.10 32.17
C SER A 345 21.61 -1.19 32.77
N VAL A 346 22.53 -2.10 33.09
CA VAL A 346 22.29 -3.30 33.90
C VAL A 346 23.16 -3.20 35.13
N ARG A 347 22.53 -3.22 36.31
CA ARG A 347 23.19 -3.05 37.62
C ARG A 347 22.86 -4.21 38.56
N ASP A 348 23.85 -4.63 39.37
CA ASP A 348 23.69 -5.51 40.52
C ASP A 348 24.36 -4.90 41.77
N GLU A 349 24.09 -5.42 42.95
CA GLU A 349 24.70 -5.08 44.22
C GLU A 349 25.45 -6.28 44.83
N GLY A 350 25.95 -7.14 43.96
CA GLY A 350 26.69 -8.36 44.38
C GLY A 350 28.14 -8.12 44.77
N VAL A 351 28.94 -9.17 44.65
CA VAL A 351 30.38 -9.14 45.01
C VAL A 351 31.22 -8.28 44.07
N GLY A 352 30.64 -7.79 42.97
CA GLY A 352 31.35 -7.01 41.97
C GLY A 352 32.26 -7.85 41.07
N ILE A 353 32.92 -7.16 40.15
CA ILE A 353 33.89 -7.76 39.22
C ILE A 353 35.30 -7.42 39.72
N PRO A 354 36.23 -8.40 39.84
CA PRO A 354 37.61 -8.15 40.20
C PRO A 354 38.24 -7.02 39.35
N SER A 355 39.09 -6.22 39.99
CA SER A 355 39.76 -5.08 39.30
C SER A 355 40.61 -5.51 38.10
N GLU A 356 41.13 -6.74 38.16
CA GLU A 356 41.93 -7.34 37.05
C GLU A 356 41.10 -7.86 35.88
N PHE A 357 39.79 -7.93 36.03
CA PHE A 357 38.93 -8.39 34.95
C PHE A 357 38.72 -7.29 33.90
N ASP A 358 39.36 -7.48 32.76
CA ASP A 358 39.17 -6.66 31.58
C ASP A 358 38.16 -7.34 30.62
N PRO A 359 36.95 -6.78 30.46
CA PRO A 359 36.01 -7.30 29.49
C PRO A 359 36.61 -7.37 28.08
N ALA A 360 37.58 -6.48 27.73
CA ALA A 360 38.21 -6.45 26.44
C ALA A 360 39.07 -7.67 26.16
N LYS A 361 39.69 -8.28 27.19
CA LYS A 361 40.55 -9.44 27.06
C LYS A 361 39.88 -10.77 27.41
N SER A 362 38.62 -10.75 27.83
CA SER A 362 37.89 -11.95 28.24
C SER A 362 37.64 -12.91 27.08
N LYS A 363 38.06 -14.16 27.23
CA LYS A 363 37.83 -15.27 26.29
C LYS A 363 36.47 -15.96 26.51
N LYS A 364 35.67 -15.55 27.50
CA LYS A 364 34.33 -16.14 27.79
C LYS A 364 33.38 -15.84 26.65
N LEU A 365 32.60 -16.86 26.22
CA LEU A 365 31.68 -16.78 25.10
C LEU A 365 30.66 -15.65 25.24
N GLY A 366 30.07 -15.45 26.44
CA GLY A 366 29.12 -14.38 26.73
C GLY A 366 29.68 -12.98 26.49
N THR A 367 30.91 -12.74 26.97
CA THR A 367 31.57 -11.44 26.77
C THR A 367 31.88 -11.18 25.30
N ARG A 368 32.27 -12.22 24.55
CA ARG A 368 32.51 -12.12 23.11
C ARG A 368 31.22 -11.82 22.34
N LEU A 369 30.13 -12.47 22.74
CA LEU A 369 28.79 -12.24 22.14
C LEU A 369 28.34 -10.80 22.40
N ILE A 370 28.44 -10.32 23.65
CA ILE A 370 28.06 -8.93 23.98
C ILE A 370 28.86 -7.93 23.12
N LYS A 371 30.16 -8.16 22.92
CA LYS A 371 31.00 -7.29 22.09
C LYS A 371 30.57 -7.30 20.63
N ALA A 372 30.32 -8.49 20.05
CA ALA A 372 29.92 -8.62 18.67
C ALA A 372 28.56 -7.91 18.44
N LEU A 373 27.61 -8.09 19.35
CA LEU A 373 26.30 -7.43 19.28
C LEU A 373 26.37 -5.92 19.53
N ALA A 374 27.22 -5.47 20.45
CA ALA A 374 27.47 -4.04 20.70
C ALA A 374 28.08 -3.37 19.44
N SER A 375 29.04 -4.05 18.80
CA SER A 375 29.61 -3.58 17.53
C SER A 375 28.55 -3.49 16.43
N GLN A 376 27.65 -4.47 16.31
CA GLN A 376 26.52 -4.45 15.38
C GLN A 376 25.58 -3.27 15.63
N LEU A 377 25.37 -2.90 16.89
CA LEU A 377 24.57 -1.75 17.31
C LEU A 377 25.31 -0.42 17.18
N GLN A 378 26.60 -0.44 16.82
CA GLN A 378 27.50 0.71 16.92
C GLN A 378 27.50 1.33 18.33
N ALA A 379 27.30 0.47 19.33
CA ALA A 379 27.16 0.87 20.72
C ALA A 379 28.45 0.69 21.49
N GLU A 380 28.69 1.59 22.43
CA GLU A 380 29.81 1.51 23.37
C GLU A 380 29.35 0.83 24.67
N LEU A 381 30.05 -0.23 25.09
CA LEU A 381 29.85 -0.89 26.39
C LEU A 381 30.84 -0.38 27.39
N VAL A 382 30.35 0.27 28.43
CA VAL A 382 31.17 0.85 29.51
C VAL A 382 30.86 0.18 30.83
N LYS A 383 31.90 -0.10 31.63
CA LYS A 383 31.74 -0.48 33.03
C LYS A 383 31.77 0.82 33.86
N SER A 384 30.66 1.17 34.48
CA SER A 384 30.57 2.39 35.31
C SER A 384 30.99 2.14 36.73
N PRO A 385 31.72 3.10 37.35
CA PRO A 385 32.11 3.00 38.76
C PRO A 385 30.90 2.85 39.68
N GLN A 386 31.02 1.99 40.70
CA GLN A 386 29.98 1.75 41.68
C GLN A 386 30.57 1.38 43.03
N GLU A 387 29.94 1.80 44.16
CA GLU A 387 30.41 1.49 45.51
C GLU A 387 30.22 0.00 45.84
N LYS A 388 29.17 -0.62 45.32
CA LYS A 388 28.87 -2.03 45.56
C LYS A 388 28.28 -2.67 44.27
N GLY A 389 28.78 -3.89 43.95
CA GLY A 389 28.31 -4.66 42.81
C GLY A 389 28.90 -4.23 41.46
N THR A 390 28.14 -4.40 40.38
CA THR A 390 28.58 -4.07 39.03
C THR A 390 27.51 -3.25 38.31
N ARG A 391 27.92 -2.30 37.45
CA ARG A 391 27.08 -1.58 36.54
C ARG A 391 27.71 -1.55 35.14
N PHE A 392 26.98 -2.09 34.18
CA PHE A 392 27.30 -1.95 32.77
C PHE A 392 26.34 -0.95 32.12
N GLU A 393 26.87 -0.10 31.29
CA GLU A 393 26.11 0.85 30.47
C GLU A 393 26.42 0.61 29.00
N LEU A 394 25.37 0.49 28.20
CA LEU A 394 25.43 0.40 26.75
C LEU A 394 24.92 1.70 26.19
N LEU A 395 25.79 2.42 25.49
CA LEU A 395 25.51 3.70 24.86
C LEU A 395 25.20 3.43 23.38
N ILE A 396 23.92 3.60 22.99
CA ILE A 396 23.43 3.28 21.64
C ILE A 396 23.14 4.60 20.93
N PRO A 397 23.85 4.96 19.86
CA PRO A 397 23.52 6.17 19.09
C PRO A 397 22.14 6.00 18.47
N LEU A 398 21.28 7.02 18.54
CA LEU A 398 20.05 7.06 17.74
C LEU A 398 20.45 7.33 16.30
N ASP A 399 19.75 6.69 15.35
CA ASP A 399 19.90 7.05 13.97
C ASP A 399 19.53 8.54 13.81
N PRO A 400 20.28 9.34 13.03
CA PRO A 400 19.85 10.68 12.72
C PRO A 400 18.41 10.57 12.14
N ARG A 401 17.48 11.28 12.76
CA ARG A 401 16.04 11.26 12.35
C ARG A 401 15.96 11.55 10.85
N GLY A 402 15.65 10.50 10.05
CA GLY A 402 15.29 10.64 8.66
C GLY A 402 13.87 11.19 8.49
#